data_7d8b41f2b8d9652246985e397081e52c
#
_entry.id   7d8b41f2b8d9652246985e397081e52c
#
_cell.length_a   1.000
_cell.length_b   1.000
_cell.length_c   1.000
_cell.angle_alpha   90.00
_cell.angle_beta   90.00
_cell.angle_gamma   90.00
#
_symmetry.space_group_name_H-M   'P 1'
#
loop_
_entity.id
_entity.type
_entity.pdbx_description
1 polymer ?
#
loop_
_entity_poly.entity_id
_entity_poly.type
_entity_poly.pdbx_seq_one_letter_code
_entity_poly.pdbx_strand_id
1 'polypeptide(L)'
;GQPRSYHMLYIDTDIPLALQVIRDPALFKRYLDIVEAMSPVSVDTLLSALPRRVENADALRSTSQHVRQAFLADLAAPPSLDELAHRFSLRKETLIRTFRQDTGLTPGSFLNISRVEFAKARLRAGDDIADVGYQSGFADQSHFHKTFVSYTAATPRQYATGRSISDNK
;
A
#
# COMPACT_ATOMS: atom_id res chain seq x y z
N GLY A 1 -10.18 -11.74 23.09
CA GLY A 1 -9.02 -11.38 22.29
C GLY A 1 -8.62 -9.96 22.58
N GLN A 2 -7.36 -9.68 22.79
CA GLN A 2 -6.87 -8.32 22.99
C GLN A 2 -7.10 -7.49 21.72
N PRO A 3 -7.53 -6.21 21.81
CA PRO A 3 -7.66 -5.35 20.66
C PRO A 3 -6.28 -5.18 19.99
N ARG A 4 -6.22 -5.43 18.68
CA ARG A 4 -5.00 -5.20 17.91
C ARG A 4 -4.91 -3.70 17.60
N SER A 5 -3.92 -3.03 18.14
CA SER A 5 -3.58 -1.67 17.74
C SER A 5 -2.68 -1.71 16.50
N TYR A 6 -2.96 -0.84 15.53
CA TYR A 6 -2.13 -0.64 14.35
C TYR A 6 -1.59 0.78 14.38
N HIS A 7 -0.29 0.91 14.21
CA HIS A 7 0.36 2.20 14.00
C HIS A 7 0.82 2.26 12.54
N MET A 8 0.51 3.33 11.86
CA MET A 8 0.95 3.58 10.49
C MET A 8 1.75 4.87 10.44
N LEU A 9 2.92 4.82 9.86
CA LEU A 9 3.73 5.97 9.54
C LEU A 9 3.72 6.17 8.03
N TYR A 10 3.20 7.31 7.58
CA TYR A 10 3.27 7.73 6.19
C TYR A 10 4.46 8.67 6.03
N ILE A 11 5.36 8.31 5.14
CA ILE A 11 6.54 9.11 4.83
C ILE A 11 6.44 9.48 3.36
N ASP A 12 6.39 10.78 3.09
CA ASP A 12 6.54 11.32 1.74
C ASP A 12 8.02 11.45 1.45
N THR A 13 8.52 10.71 0.46
CA THR A 13 9.94 10.66 0.14
C THR A 13 10.19 10.33 -1.32
N ASP A 14 11.14 11.02 -1.92
CA ASP A 14 11.67 10.71 -3.26
C ASP A 14 12.69 9.56 -3.25
N ILE A 15 13.02 9.02 -2.08
CA ILE A 15 13.97 7.91 -1.96
C ILE A 15 13.35 6.65 -2.56
N PRO A 16 13.99 6.00 -3.56
CA PRO A 16 13.50 4.76 -4.14
C PRO A 16 13.65 3.61 -3.14
N LEU A 17 12.58 3.33 -2.39
CA LEU A 17 12.55 2.25 -1.42
C LEU A 17 12.14 0.93 -2.07
N ALA A 18 12.68 -0.18 -1.56
CA ALA A 18 12.20 -1.51 -1.90
C ALA A 18 10.86 -1.74 -1.20
N LEU A 19 9.79 -1.97 -1.98
CA LEU A 19 8.48 -2.34 -1.43
C LEU A 19 8.49 -3.80 -1.03
N GLN A 20 8.84 -4.09 0.20
CA GLN A 20 8.83 -5.45 0.77
C GLN A 20 8.42 -5.42 2.24
N VAL A 21 7.91 -6.55 2.74
CA VAL A 21 7.73 -6.75 4.18
C VAL A 21 9.08 -7.14 4.77
N ILE A 22 9.58 -6.30 5.66
CA ILE A 22 10.85 -6.50 6.34
C ILE A 22 10.54 -7.02 7.75
N ARG A 23 11.12 -8.17 8.10
CA ARG A 23 11.09 -8.69 9.47
C ARG A 23 12.43 -8.41 10.14
N ASP A 24 12.59 -7.18 10.58
CA ASP A 24 13.78 -6.73 11.28
C ASP A 24 13.38 -6.13 12.63
N PRO A 25 13.68 -6.81 13.76
CA PRO A 25 13.34 -6.31 15.08
C PRO A 25 14.01 -4.97 15.42
N ALA A 26 15.21 -4.70 14.90
CA ALA A 26 15.91 -3.45 15.14
C ALA A 26 15.24 -2.30 14.36
N LEU A 27 14.85 -2.55 13.12
CA LEU A 27 14.10 -1.60 12.30
C LEU A 27 12.72 -1.32 12.91
N PHE A 28 12.05 -2.35 13.42
CA PHE A 28 10.76 -2.20 14.12
C PHE A 28 10.89 -1.38 15.39
N LYS A 29 11.94 -1.59 16.18
CA LYS A 29 12.22 -0.77 17.37
C LYS A 29 12.42 0.71 17.00
N ARG A 30 13.23 1.00 15.97
CA ARG A 30 13.40 2.39 15.48
C ARG A 30 12.08 3.02 15.03
N TYR A 31 11.22 2.24 14.39
CA TYR A 31 9.88 2.68 14.02
C TYR A 31 9.05 3.07 15.26
N LEU A 32 9.07 2.25 16.32
CA LEU A 32 8.38 2.56 17.58
C LEU A 32 8.95 3.83 18.24
N ASP A 33 10.27 3.96 18.27
CA ASP A 33 10.94 5.15 18.83
C ASP A 33 10.48 6.44 18.10
N ILE A 34 10.23 6.37 16.79
CA ILE A 34 9.71 7.50 15.99
C ILE A 34 8.27 7.81 16.34
N VAL A 35 7.41 6.78 16.44
CA VAL A 35 6.00 6.95 16.78
C VAL A 35 5.85 7.59 18.17
N GLU A 36 6.74 7.26 19.09
CA GLU A 36 6.76 7.84 20.44
C GLU A 36 7.36 9.26 20.48
N ALA A 37 8.46 9.48 19.77
CA ALA A 37 9.23 10.74 19.86
C ALA A 37 8.73 11.83 18.90
N MET A 38 8.04 11.49 17.81
CA MET A 38 7.57 12.42 16.76
C MET A 38 8.67 13.37 16.23
N SER A 39 9.91 12.90 16.16
CA SER A 39 11.08 13.70 15.78
C SER A 39 11.47 13.53 14.30
N PRO A 40 11.65 14.62 13.53
CA PRO A 40 12.12 14.55 12.14
C PRO A 40 13.46 13.81 11.98
N VAL A 41 14.40 14.01 12.90
CA VAL A 41 15.72 13.33 12.88
C VAL A 41 15.59 11.82 12.95
N SER A 42 14.60 11.33 13.70
CA SER A 42 14.33 9.90 13.82
C SER A 42 13.78 9.32 12.51
N VAL A 43 13.01 10.10 11.75
CA VAL A 43 12.49 9.70 10.41
C VAL A 43 13.63 9.51 9.42
N ASP A 44 14.57 10.44 9.34
CA ASP A 44 15.74 10.34 8.45
C ASP A 44 16.60 9.12 8.78
N THR A 45 16.75 8.81 10.07
CA THR A 45 17.47 7.64 10.53
C THR A 45 16.75 6.34 10.11
N LEU A 46 15.42 6.30 10.18
CA LEU A 46 14.64 5.18 9.70
C LEU A 46 14.77 5.02 8.18
N LEU A 47 14.60 6.12 7.42
CA LEU A 47 14.71 6.11 5.96
C LEU A 47 16.09 5.60 5.50
N SER A 48 17.15 6.00 6.20
CA SER A 48 18.50 5.55 5.90
C SER A 48 18.72 4.07 6.17
N ALA A 49 17.95 3.47 7.09
CA ALA A 49 18.01 2.06 7.43
C ALA A 49 17.12 1.17 6.55
N LEU A 50 16.18 1.77 5.76
CA LEU A 50 15.35 1.00 4.86
C LEU A 50 16.13 0.52 3.64
N PRO A 51 15.90 -0.71 3.16
CA PRO A 51 16.55 -1.20 1.96
C PRO A 51 16.13 -0.38 0.75
N ARG A 52 17.12 0.17 0.06
CA ARG A 52 16.93 0.93 -1.17
C ARG A 52 16.72 -0.02 -2.35
N ARG A 53 15.97 0.44 -3.35
CA ARG A 53 15.83 -0.28 -4.59
C ARG A 53 17.17 -0.28 -5.33
N VAL A 54 17.78 -1.46 -5.49
CA VAL A 54 18.97 -1.62 -6.32
C VAL A 54 18.50 -1.78 -7.76
N GLU A 55 18.89 -0.87 -8.64
CA GLU A 55 18.44 -0.84 -10.03
C GLU A 55 18.96 -2.03 -10.89
N ASN A 56 19.94 -2.77 -10.42
CA ASN A 56 20.66 -3.78 -11.20
C ASN A 56 20.70 -5.16 -10.57
N ALA A 57 19.59 -5.70 -10.10
CA ALA A 57 19.53 -7.09 -9.70
C ALA A 57 18.51 -7.85 -10.55
N ASP A 58 19.04 -8.39 -11.62
CA ASP A 58 18.63 -9.57 -12.38
C ASP A 58 17.17 -9.80 -12.83
N ALA A 59 17.08 -10.24 -14.07
CA ALA A 59 15.93 -10.69 -14.85
C ALA A 59 14.98 -11.70 -14.15
N LEU A 60 15.25 -12.12 -12.94
CA LEU A 60 14.48 -13.07 -12.14
C LEU A 60 13.55 -12.45 -11.10
N ARG A 61 13.50 -11.12 -10.99
CA ARG A 61 12.44 -10.40 -10.21
C ARG A 61 11.15 -10.27 -10.99
N SER A 62 10.98 -11.13 -11.89
CA SER A 62 10.20 -10.95 -13.08
C SER A 62 8.69 -11.04 -12.83
N THR A 63 8.20 -12.13 -12.26
CA THR A 63 6.76 -12.37 -12.16
C THR A 63 6.07 -11.35 -11.23
N SER A 64 6.61 -11.13 -10.04
CA SER A 64 6.01 -10.21 -9.07
C SER A 64 6.10 -8.75 -9.53
N GLN A 65 7.18 -8.35 -10.19
CA GLN A 65 7.29 -7.03 -10.80
C GLN A 65 6.28 -6.83 -11.93
N HIS A 66 6.13 -7.80 -12.81
CA HIS A 66 5.15 -7.74 -13.90
C HIS A 66 3.72 -7.67 -13.37
N VAL A 67 3.38 -8.48 -12.34
CA VAL A 67 2.08 -8.40 -11.68
C VAL A 67 1.83 -7.01 -11.10
N ARG A 68 2.82 -6.43 -10.42
CA ARG A 68 2.72 -5.06 -9.88
C ARG A 68 2.53 -4.04 -10.98
N GLN A 69 3.32 -4.10 -12.05
CA GLN A 69 3.20 -3.19 -13.19
C GLN A 69 1.84 -3.32 -13.87
N ALA A 70 1.35 -4.54 -14.06
CA ALA A 70 0.04 -4.78 -14.65
C ALA A 70 -1.10 -4.18 -13.81
N PHE A 71 -1.02 -4.28 -12.48
CA PHE A 71 -2.01 -3.66 -11.60
C PHE A 71 -1.92 -2.14 -11.59
N LEU A 72 -0.71 -1.58 -11.58
CA LEU A 72 -0.52 -0.12 -11.57
C LEU A 72 -0.83 0.54 -12.91
N ALA A 73 -0.78 -0.22 -14.00
CA ALA A 73 -1.13 0.29 -15.33
C ALA A 73 -2.63 0.63 -15.43
N ASP A 74 -3.49 -0.13 -14.77
CA ASP A 74 -4.93 0.14 -14.72
C ASP A 74 -5.50 -0.36 -13.38
N LEU A 75 -5.65 0.56 -12.43
CA LEU A 75 -6.22 0.25 -11.12
C LEU A 75 -7.73 0.01 -11.18
N ALA A 76 -8.41 0.60 -12.17
CA ALA A 76 -9.85 0.47 -12.33
C ALA A 76 -10.24 -0.89 -12.89
N ALA A 77 -9.52 -1.37 -13.91
CA ALA A 77 -9.77 -2.64 -14.57
C ALA A 77 -8.47 -3.48 -14.68
N PRO A 78 -7.87 -3.88 -13.56
CA PRO A 78 -6.63 -4.64 -13.59
C PRO A 78 -6.89 -6.04 -14.14
N PRO A 79 -5.89 -6.67 -14.80
CA PRO A 79 -6.03 -8.05 -15.22
C PRO A 79 -6.26 -8.97 -14.03
N SER A 80 -7.07 -10.00 -14.23
CA SER A 80 -7.35 -11.00 -13.21
C SER A 80 -6.12 -11.84 -12.88
N LEU A 81 -6.12 -12.44 -11.69
CA LEU A 81 -5.01 -13.35 -11.30
C LEU A 81 -4.94 -14.59 -12.20
N ASP A 82 -6.06 -15.02 -12.78
CA ASP A 82 -6.08 -16.16 -13.70
C ASP A 82 -5.42 -15.78 -15.04
N GLU A 83 -5.70 -14.60 -15.58
CA GLU A 83 -5.04 -14.07 -16.77
C GLU A 83 -3.53 -13.89 -16.56
N LEU A 84 -3.14 -13.33 -15.41
CA LEU A 84 -1.71 -13.17 -15.07
C LEU A 84 -1.03 -14.52 -14.89
N ALA A 85 -1.66 -15.48 -14.20
CA ALA A 85 -1.12 -16.81 -14.02
C ALA A 85 -0.93 -17.54 -15.37
N HIS A 86 -1.93 -17.43 -16.26
CA HIS A 86 -1.83 -17.98 -17.61
C HIS A 86 -0.67 -17.32 -18.41
N ARG A 87 -0.53 -16.00 -18.34
CA ARG A 87 0.55 -15.25 -19.02
C ARG A 87 1.95 -15.72 -18.61
N PHE A 88 2.12 -16.12 -17.36
CA PHE A 88 3.40 -16.63 -16.84
C PHE A 88 3.49 -18.14 -16.81
N SER A 89 2.53 -18.87 -17.41
CA SER A 89 2.47 -20.34 -17.38
C SER A 89 2.54 -20.91 -15.97
N LEU A 90 1.93 -20.23 -15.01
CA LEU A 90 1.86 -20.61 -13.61
C LEU A 90 0.45 -21.01 -13.21
N ARG A 91 0.32 -21.80 -12.14
CA ARG A 91 -0.94 -21.94 -11.43
C ARG A 91 -1.18 -20.68 -10.58
N LYS A 92 -2.44 -20.27 -10.42
CA LYS A 92 -2.85 -19.10 -9.63
C LYS A 92 -2.28 -19.11 -8.22
N GLU A 93 -2.34 -20.27 -7.56
CA GLU A 93 -1.80 -20.44 -6.20
C GLU A 93 -0.29 -20.23 -6.15
N THR A 94 0.42 -20.66 -7.19
CA THR A 94 1.87 -20.47 -7.32
C THR A 94 2.18 -19.00 -7.50
N LEU A 95 1.45 -18.29 -8.37
CA LEU A 95 1.61 -16.86 -8.58
C LEU A 95 1.37 -16.07 -7.28
N ILE A 96 0.28 -16.38 -6.53
CA ILE A 96 -0.02 -15.73 -5.26
C ILE A 96 1.10 -15.98 -4.24
N ARG A 97 1.58 -17.22 -4.15
CA ARG A 97 2.66 -17.59 -3.22
C ARG A 97 3.96 -16.87 -3.56
N THR A 98 4.37 -16.90 -4.82
CA THR A 98 5.59 -16.21 -5.30
C THR A 98 5.50 -14.72 -5.03
N PHE A 99 4.40 -14.10 -5.41
CA PHE A 99 4.18 -12.67 -5.16
C PHE A 99 4.27 -12.33 -3.67
N ARG A 100 3.67 -13.17 -2.81
CA ARG A 100 3.73 -12.97 -1.36
C ARG A 100 5.13 -13.18 -0.78
N GLN A 101 5.91 -14.12 -1.32
CA GLN A 101 7.30 -14.35 -0.91
C GLN A 101 8.18 -13.14 -1.28
N ASP A 102 7.98 -12.58 -2.48
CA ASP A 102 8.80 -11.48 -2.98
C ASP A 102 8.42 -10.12 -2.40
N THR A 103 7.13 -9.89 -2.13
CA THR A 103 6.62 -8.57 -1.71
C THR A 103 6.14 -8.52 -0.26
N GLY A 104 5.96 -9.67 0.38
CA GLY A 104 5.34 -9.80 1.70
C GLY A 104 3.81 -9.61 1.70
N LEU A 105 3.20 -9.27 0.57
CA LEU A 105 1.78 -9.02 0.41
C LEU A 105 1.14 -10.01 -0.55
N THR A 106 -0.15 -10.28 -0.39
CA THR A 106 -0.89 -10.95 -1.46
C THR A 106 -1.14 -9.96 -2.61
N PRO A 107 -1.32 -10.44 -3.88
CA PRO A 107 -1.66 -9.57 -5.00
C PRO A 107 -2.89 -8.70 -4.72
N GLY A 108 -3.94 -9.27 -4.09
CA GLY A 108 -5.16 -8.53 -3.73
C GLY A 108 -4.91 -7.45 -2.68
N SER A 109 -4.08 -7.71 -1.67
CA SER A 109 -3.70 -6.70 -0.68
C SER A 109 -2.89 -5.57 -1.33
N PHE A 110 -1.95 -5.92 -2.21
CA PHE A 110 -1.17 -4.94 -2.97
C PHE A 110 -2.08 -4.03 -3.82
N LEU A 111 -3.02 -4.63 -4.56
CA LEU A 111 -3.99 -3.88 -5.37
C LEU A 111 -4.83 -2.93 -4.52
N ASN A 112 -5.35 -3.41 -3.37
CA ASN A 112 -6.15 -2.57 -2.48
C ASN A 112 -5.33 -1.40 -1.91
N ILE A 113 -4.08 -1.63 -1.52
CA ILE A 113 -3.18 -0.55 -1.07
C ILE A 113 -2.99 0.47 -2.19
N SER A 114 -2.68 0.01 -3.41
CA SER A 114 -2.46 0.90 -4.56
C SER A 114 -3.70 1.74 -4.88
N ARG A 115 -4.90 1.14 -4.82
CA ARG A 115 -6.17 1.84 -4.99
C ARG A 115 -6.42 2.89 -3.90
N VAL A 116 -6.12 2.55 -2.66
CA VAL A 116 -6.26 3.49 -1.54
C VAL A 116 -5.27 4.64 -1.67
N GLU A 117 -4.02 4.39 -2.06
CA GLU A 117 -3.03 5.45 -2.29
C GLU A 117 -3.44 6.38 -3.45
N PHE A 118 -3.94 5.82 -4.55
CA PHE A 118 -4.52 6.61 -5.63
C PHE A 118 -5.68 7.48 -5.12
N ALA A 119 -6.63 6.87 -4.39
CA ALA A 119 -7.77 7.59 -3.83
C ALA A 119 -7.33 8.73 -2.88
N LYS A 120 -6.32 8.50 -2.04
CA LYS A 120 -5.76 9.52 -1.15
C LYS A 120 -5.24 10.73 -1.92
N ALA A 121 -4.50 10.49 -3.01
CA ALA A 121 -3.95 11.56 -3.84
C ALA A 121 -5.08 12.39 -4.48
N ARG A 122 -6.12 11.73 -5.02
CA ARG A 122 -7.26 12.40 -5.65
C ARG A 122 -8.12 13.18 -4.65
N LEU A 123 -8.39 12.60 -3.47
CA LEU A 123 -9.13 13.29 -2.41
C LEU A 123 -8.39 14.54 -1.90
N ARG A 124 -7.06 14.49 -1.79
CA ARG A 124 -6.26 15.67 -1.45
C ARG A 124 -6.30 16.75 -2.53
N ALA A 125 -6.43 16.34 -3.79
CA ALA A 125 -6.61 17.27 -4.91
C ALA A 125 -8.00 17.91 -4.96
N GLY A 126 -8.95 17.47 -4.10
CA GLY A 126 -10.29 18.02 -4.00
C GLY A 126 -11.31 17.35 -4.91
N ASP A 127 -11.00 16.18 -5.46
CA ASP A 127 -11.93 15.47 -6.33
C ASP A 127 -13.14 14.93 -5.55
N ASP A 128 -14.26 14.75 -6.26
CA ASP A 128 -15.47 14.19 -5.69
C ASP A 128 -15.27 12.75 -5.19
N ILE A 129 -15.83 12.45 -4.00
CA ILE A 129 -15.63 11.16 -3.34
C ILE A 129 -16.21 9.99 -4.15
N ALA A 130 -17.35 10.20 -4.81
CA ALA A 130 -17.97 9.14 -5.60
C ALA A 130 -17.14 8.84 -6.86
N ASP A 131 -16.67 9.89 -7.53
CA ASP A 131 -15.79 9.77 -8.70
C ASP A 131 -14.46 9.10 -8.34
N VAL A 132 -13.86 9.48 -7.21
CA VAL A 132 -12.63 8.86 -6.71
C VAL A 132 -12.83 7.38 -6.44
N GLY A 133 -13.94 6.98 -5.82
CA GLY A 133 -14.25 5.58 -5.57
C GLY A 133 -14.31 4.78 -6.86
N TYR A 134 -15.00 5.30 -7.87
CA TYR A 134 -15.11 4.68 -9.18
C TYR A 134 -13.75 4.60 -9.90
N GLN A 135 -13.04 5.71 -10.03
CA GLN A 135 -11.74 5.79 -10.71
C GLN A 135 -10.67 4.91 -10.04
N SER A 136 -10.80 4.68 -8.72
CA SER A 136 -9.91 3.79 -7.98
C SER A 136 -10.19 2.30 -8.24
N GLY A 137 -11.26 1.96 -8.97
CA GLY A 137 -11.60 0.58 -9.33
C GLY A 137 -12.27 -0.22 -8.22
N PHE A 138 -12.91 0.43 -7.27
CA PHE A 138 -13.74 -0.27 -6.30
C PHE A 138 -15.10 -0.63 -6.92
N ALA A 139 -15.61 -1.81 -6.55
CA ALA A 139 -16.85 -2.34 -7.12
C ALA A 139 -18.07 -1.44 -6.84
N ASP A 140 -18.09 -0.81 -5.66
CA ASP A 140 -19.14 0.11 -5.22
C ASP A 140 -18.61 1.04 -4.11
N GLN A 141 -19.43 2.05 -3.77
CA GLN A 141 -19.10 3.04 -2.75
C GLN A 141 -18.94 2.44 -1.34
N SER A 142 -19.70 1.39 -1.02
CA SER A 142 -19.59 0.71 0.28
C SER A 142 -18.28 -0.05 0.39
N HIS A 143 -17.86 -0.73 -0.67
CA HIS A 143 -16.58 -1.41 -0.75
C HIS A 143 -15.43 -0.40 -0.66
N PHE A 144 -15.49 0.69 -1.42
CA PHE A 144 -14.53 1.80 -1.33
C PHE A 144 -14.40 2.29 0.11
N HIS A 145 -15.52 2.69 0.74
CA HIS A 145 -15.52 3.23 2.09
C HIS A 145 -14.90 2.26 3.11
N LYS A 146 -15.36 1.01 3.13
CA LYS A 146 -14.86 -0.02 4.06
C LYS A 146 -13.37 -0.26 3.87
N THR A 147 -12.91 -0.40 2.64
CA THR A 147 -11.50 -0.63 2.34
C THR A 147 -10.67 0.59 2.70
N PHE A 148 -11.10 1.79 2.33
CA PHE A 148 -10.39 3.03 2.65
C PHE A 148 -10.21 3.20 4.17
N VAL A 149 -11.29 3.01 4.96
CA VAL A 149 -11.23 3.09 6.43
C VAL A 149 -10.30 2.02 7.01
N SER A 150 -10.32 0.80 6.47
CA SER A 150 -9.46 -0.28 6.98
C SER A 150 -7.97 -0.01 6.80
N TYR A 151 -7.59 0.78 5.78
CA TYR A 151 -6.19 1.10 5.49
C TYR A 151 -5.74 2.47 6.03
N THR A 152 -6.67 3.40 6.23
CA THR A 152 -6.33 4.79 6.62
C THR A 152 -6.80 5.17 8.01
N ALA A 153 -7.63 4.34 8.64
CA ALA A 153 -8.35 4.64 9.89
C ALA A 153 -9.23 5.90 9.85
N ALA A 154 -9.46 6.47 8.65
CA ALA A 154 -10.31 7.64 8.43
C ALA A 154 -11.29 7.37 7.29
N THR A 155 -12.44 8.00 7.32
CA THR A 155 -13.37 7.94 6.19
C THR A 155 -12.84 8.77 5.02
N PRO A 156 -13.22 8.46 3.75
CA PRO A 156 -12.86 9.29 2.61
C PRO A 156 -13.21 10.78 2.81
N ARG A 157 -14.36 11.05 3.44
CA ARG A 157 -14.81 12.42 3.72
C ARG A 157 -13.92 13.12 4.76
N GLN A 158 -13.58 12.46 5.86
CA GLN A 158 -12.65 13.00 6.85
C GLN A 158 -11.28 13.26 6.23
N TYR A 159 -10.81 12.35 5.40
CA TYR A 159 -9.54 12.46 4.72
C TYR A 159 -9.50 13.64 3.72
N ALA A 160 -10.56 13.83 2.93
CA ALA A 160 -10.69 14.94 1.98
C ALA A 160 -10.75 16.31 2.69
N THR A 161 -11.38 16.39 3.87
CA THR A 161 -11.50 17.64 4.63
C THR A 161 -10.31 17.93 5.55
N GLY A 162 -9.32 17.06 5.62
CA GLY A 162 -8.19 17.18 6.54
C GLY A 162 -8.57 17.06 8.03
N ARG A 163 -9.78 16.61 8.34
CA ARG A 163 -10.25 16.45 9.72
C ARG A 163 -9.74 15.12 10.30
N SER A 164 -9.08 15.21 11.44
CA SER A 164 -8.69 14.04 12.22
C SER A 164 -9.91 13.38 12.88
N ILE A 165 -9.77 12.08 13.21
CA ILE A 165 -10.77 11.34 14.03
C ILE A 165 -11.01 12.02 15.38
N SER A 166 -10.03 12.80 15.86
CA SER A 166 -10.10 13.56 17.13
C SER A 166 -11.09 14.72 17.11
N ASP A 167 -11.51 15.21 15.94
CA ASP A 167 -12.37 16.39 15.80
C ASP A 167 -13.87 16.06 15.90
N ASN A 168 -14.21 14.82 16.21
CA ASN A 168 -15.59 14.32 16.30
C ASN A 168 -16.01 14.05 17.78
N LYS A 169 -15.75 15.01 18.67
CA LYS A 169 -16.34 15.05 20.02
C LYS A 169 -17.36 16.15 20.13
#